data_451fd1b33b1b47b52bfb8dc9eaf8daeb
#
_entry.id   451fd1b33b1b47b52bfb8dc9eaf8daeb
#
_cell.length_a   1.000
_cell.length_b   1.000
_cell.length_c   1.000
_cell.angle_alpha   90.00
_cell.angle_beta   90.00
_cell.angle_gamma   90.00
#
_symmetry.space_group_name_H-M   'P 1'
#
loop_
_entity.id
_entity.type
_entity.pdbx_description
1 polymer ?
#
loop_
_entity_poly.entity_id
_entity_poly.type
_entity_poly.pdbx_seq_one_letter_code
_entity_poly.pdbx_strand_id
1 'polypeptide(L)'
;NVLIIVDNIDESIDFYEELFGLRVITRQEGNVIMSEGLVLQDVDVWYDSTKIHTTPHSNMTELYFEDNDIEGIIKKLESGKYVVSYVTELTELEGGQKLVRFYDPSGNLIEVRTPVN
;
A
#
# COMPACT_ATOMS: atom_id res chain seq x y z
N ASN A 1 13.68 2.61 -6.58
CA ASN A 1 12.67 1.71 -6.02
C ASN A 1 12.43 2.06 -4.55
N VAL A 2 11.22 1.75 -4.08
CA VAL A 2 10.85 1.92 -2.68
C VAL A 2 10.62 0.54 -2.10
N LEU A 3 11.29 0.23 -0.99
CA LEU A 3 11.09 -1.02 -0.26
C LEU A 3 10.22 -0.73 0.96
N ILE A 4 9.13 -1.48 1.10
CA ILE A 4 8.31 -1.45 2.30
C ILE A 4 8.39 -2.80 3.00
N ILE A 5 8.19 -2.79 4.30
CA ILE A 5 8.28 -3.98 5.13
C ILE A 5 6.87 -4.42 5.45
N VAL A 6 6.60 -5.70 5.26
CA VAL A 6 5.26 -6.27 5.40
C VAL A 6 5.27 -7.49 6.31
N ASP A 7 4.15 -7.72 6.99
CA ASP A 7 4.00 -8.84 7.93
C ASP A 7 3.68 -10.14 7.22
N ASN A 8 2.98 -10.06 6.08
CA ASN A 8 2.55 -11.23 5.32
C ASN A 8 2.72 -10.93 3.83
N ILE A 9 3.71 -11.56 3.21
CA ILE A 9 4.05 -11.35 1.80
C ILE A 9 2.86 -11.66 0.88
N ASP A 10 2.21 -12.81 1.07
CA ASP A 10 1.13 -13.22 0.16
C ASP A 10 -0.07 -12.30 0.25
N GLU A 11 -0.46 -11.89 1.45
CA GLU A 11 -1.54 -10.93 1.64
C GLU A 11 -1.18 -9.57 1.02
N SER A 12 0.06 -9.15 1.18
CA SER A 12 0.51 -7.87 0.62
C SER A 12 0.56 -7.88 -0.90
N ILE A 13 1.00 -8.99 -1.51
CA ILE A 13 0.95 -9.15 -2.96
C ILE A 13 -0.49 -9.01 -3.45
N ASP A 14 -1.42 -9.75 -2.85
CA ASP A 14 -2.83 -9.70 -3.22
C ASP A 14 -3.39 -8.29 -3.09
N PHE A 15 -3.06 -7.60 -2.01
CA PHE A 15 -3.50 -6.23 -1.75
C PHE A 15 -3.06 -5.27 -2.86
N TYR A 16 -1.76 -5.27 -3.19
CA TYR A 16 -1.24 -4.34 -4.19
C TYR A 16 -1.62 -4.72 -5.62
N GLU A 17 -1.77 -6.00 -5.91
CA GLU A 17 -2.28 -6.45 -7.21
C GLU A 17 -3.75 -6.06 -7.39
N GLU A 18 -4.57 -6.32 -6.40
CA GLU A 18 -6.01 -6.12 -6.48
C GLU A 18 -6.40 -4.64 -6.49
N LEU A 19 -5.81 -3.84 -5.59
CA LEU A 19 -6.18 -2.44 -5.49
C LEU A 19 -5.54 -1.56 -6.57
N PHE A 20 -4.29 -1.84 -6.92
CA PHE A 20 -3.51 -0.92 -7.77
C PHE A 20 -3.04 -1.53 -9.07
N GLY A 21 -3.35 -2.80 -9.33
CA GLY A 21 -2.95 -3.46 -10.56
C GLY A 21 -1.45 -3.71 -10.69
N LEU A 22 -0.70 -3.64 -9.59
CA LEU A 22 0.71 -3.97 -9.63
C LEU A 22 0.89 -5.46 -9.90
N ARG A 23 2.05 -5.83 -10.45
CA ARG A 23 2.35 -7.21 -10.80
C ARG A 23 3.68 -7.62 -10.19
N VAL A 24 3.79 -8.90 -9.81
CA VAL A 24 5.05 -9.46 -9.36
C VAL A 24 6.00 -9.59 -10.56
N ILE A 25 7.18 -9.01 -10.45
CA ILE A 25 8.25 -9.13 -11.45
C ILE A 25 9.19 -10.25 -11.05
N THR A 26 9.64 -10.27 -9.79
CA THR A 26 10.57 -11.28 -9.29
C THR A 26 10.20 -11.60 -7.85
N ARG A 27 10.19 -12.88 -7.51
CA ARG A 27 9.91 -13.32 -6.15
C ARG A 27 11.05 -14.22 -5.67
N GLN A 28 11.62 -13.84 -4.54
CA GLN A 28 12.55 -14.69 -3.78
C GLN A 28 11.97 -14.87 -2.39
N GLU A 29 12.54 -15.78 -1.61
CA GLU A 29 12.07 -15.99 -0.26
C GLU A 29 12.15 -14.71 0.57
N GLY A 30 11.00 -14.22 1.04
CA GLY A 30 10.90 -13.04 1.86
C GLY A 30 11.15 -11.72 1.14
N ASN A 31 11.29 -11.72 -0.19
CA ASN A 31 11.56 -10.50 -0.94
C ASN A 31 10.87 -10.56 -2.31
N VAL A 32 10.05 -9.57 -2.60
CA VAL A 32 9.25 -9.53 -3.83
C VAL A 32 9.43 -8.17 -4.50
N ILE A 33 9.83 -8.19 -5.77
CA ILE A 33 9.90 -6.99 -6.59
C ILE A 33 8.63 -6.93 -7.41
N MET A 34 7.88 -5.84 -7.24
CA MET A 34 6.66 -5.60 -8.00
C MET A 34 6.90 -4.51 -9.05
N SER A 35 5.97 -4.39 -9.98
CA SER A 35 6.00 -3.31 -10.97
C SER A 35 5.94 -1.94 -10.28
N GLU A 36 6.24 -0.88 -11.02
CA GLU A 36 6.19 0.51 -10.55
C GLU A 36 7.20 0.83 -9.43
N GLY A 37 8.25 0.03 -9.30
CA GLY A 37 9.33 0.32 -8.36
C GLY A 37 9.03 -0.02 -6.91
N LEU A 38 7.99 -0.79 -6.61
CA LEU A 38 7.68 -1.20 -5.25
C LEU A 38 8.32 -2.55 -4.93
N VAL A 39 9.01 -2.63 -3.80
CA VAL A 39 9.61 -3.87 -3.29
C VAL A 39 8.98 -4.19 -1.94
N LEU A 40 8.57 -5.43 -1.76
CA LEU A 40 8.01 -5.93 -0.50
C LEU A 40 9.05 -6.84 0.16
N GLN A 41 9.33 -6.62 1.44
CA GLN A 41 10.20 -7.50 2.19
C GLN A 41 9.52 -7.95 3.47
N ASP A 42 9.64 -9.26 3.75
CA ASP A 42 9.12 -9.84 4.98
C ASP A 42 9.82 -9.26 6.21
N VAL A 43 9.04 -8.94 7.25
CA VAL A 43 9.54 -8.28 8.45
C VAL A 43 10.60 -9.12 9.17
N ASP A 44 10.47 -10.44 9.19
CA ASP A 44 11.43 -11.30 9.88
C ASP A 44 12.74 -11.38 9.10
N VAL A 45 12.68 -11.44 7.78
CA VAL A 45 13.87 -11.41 6.91
C VAL A 45 14.60 -10.10 7.09
N TRP A 46 13.88 -8.99 7.11
CA TRP A 46 14.46 -7.66 7.32
C TRP A 46 15.09 -7.53 8.69
N TYR A 47 14.40 -8.02 9.76
CA TYR A 47 14.93 -7.98 11.11
C TYR A 47 16.21 -8.80 11.24
N ASP A 48 16.25 -10.00 10.64
CA ASP A 48 17.44 -10.86 10.69
C ASP A 48 18.67 -10.16 10.09
N SER A 49 18.45 -9.35 9.06
CA SER A 49 19.54 -8.60 8.39
C SER A 49 19.95 -7.35 9.16
N THR A 50 18.99 -6.59 9.67
CA THR A 50 19.25 -5.25 10.23
C THR A 50 19.32 -5.19 11.75
N LYS A 51 18.62 -6.13 12.43
CA LYS A 51 18.41 -6.13 13.89
C LYS A 51 17.63 -4.91 14.37
N ILE A 52 16.86 -4.26 13.48
CA ILE A 52 16.02 -3.11 13.81
C ILE A 52 14.56 -3.55 13.79
N HIS A 53 13.80 -3.13 14.78
CA HIS A 53 12.36 -3.36 14.81
C HIS A 53 11.64 -2.30 13.98
N THR A 54 10.61 -2.73 13.23
CA THR A 54 9.74 -1.80 12.51
C THR A 54 8.80 -1.07 13.47
N THR A 55 8.32 0.07 13.05
CA THR A 55 7.27 0.82 13.74
C THR A 55 6.11 1.02 12.77
N PRO A 56 5.12 0.12 12.78
CA PRO A 56 3.91 0.32 11.97
C PRO A 56 3.26 1.66 12.35
N HIS A 57 2.63 2.30 11.38
CA HIS A 57 2.00 3.61 11.57
C HIS A 57 2.98 4.70 12.02
N SER A 58 4.26 4.59 11.63
CA SER A 58 5.25 5.62 11.94
C SER A 58 4.97 6.92 11.19
N ASN A 59 4.29 6.83 10.03
CA ASN A 59 3.86 7.96 9.21
C ASN A 59 5.01 8.84 8.72
N MET A 60 6.21 8.26 8.58
CA MET A 60 7.37 8.98 8.04
C MET A 60 7.41 8.97 6.53
N THR A 61 6.63 8.09 5.91
CA THR A 61 6.50 7.97 4.45
C THR A 61 5.05 7.72 4.09
N GLU A 62 4.72 7.99 2.86
CA GLU A 62 3.40 7.76 2.33
C GLU A 62 3.56 7.27 0.89
N LEU A 63 2.95 6.13 0.56
CA LEU A 63 2.88 5.68 -0.82
C LEU A 63 1.75 6.44 -1.51
N TYR A 64 2.08 7.06 -2.62
CA TYR A 64 1.15 7.91 -3.37
C TYR A 64 0.76 7.22 -4.67
N PHE A 65 -0.54 7.08 -4.89
CA PHE A 65 -1.09 6.52 -6.12
C PHE A 65 -2.11 7.48 -6.71
N GLU A 66 -2.17 7.54 -8.04
CA GLU A 66 -3.24 8.25 -8.74
C GLU A 66 -4.13 7.25 -9.46
N ASP A 67 -5.43 7.44 -9.36
CA ASP A 67 -6.41 6.60 -10.05
C ASP A 67 -7.68 7.41 -10.34
N ASN A 68 -8.17 7.29 -11.57
CA ASN A 68 -9.43 7.93 -11.96
C ASN A 68 -10.63 7.33 -11.26
N ASP A 69 -10.56 6.05 -10.89
CA ASP A 69 -11.65 5.31 -10.27
C ASP A 69 -11.38 5.08 -8.78
N ILE A 70 -11.29 6.16 -8.03
CA ILE A 70 -11.03 6.09 -6.59
C ILE A 70 -12.16 5.36 -5.84
N GLU A 71 -13.40 5.49 -6.29
CA GLU A 71 -14.54 4.79 -5.71
C GLU A 71 -14.40 3.27 -5.91
N GLY A 72 -13.87 2.84 -7.05
CA GLY A 72 -13.60 1.42 -7.32
C GLY A 72 -12.53 0.85 -6.38
N ILE A 73 -11.51 1.63 -6.08
CA ILE A 73 -10.48 1.23 -5.10
C ILE A 73 -11.12 1.05 -3.72
N ILE A 74 -11.91 2.01 -3.29
CA ILE A 74 -12.60 1.95 -1.99
C ILE A 74 -13.51 0.73 -1.91
N LYS A 75 -14.23 0.44 -2.99
CA LYS A 75 -15.11 -0.74 -3.05
C LYS A 75 -14.32 -2.04 -2.85
N LYS A 76 -13.17 -2.16 -3.48
CA LYS A 76 -12.28 -3.33 -3.30
C LYS A 76 -11.74 -3.37 -1.87
N LEU A 77 -11.32 -2.23 -1.35
CA LEU A 77 -10.78 -2.11 -0.01
C LEU A 77 -11.81 -2.54 1.04
N GLU A 78 -13.08 -2.20 0.84
CA GLU A 78 -14.18 -2.49 1.77
C GLU A 78 -14.91 -3.79 1.47
N SER A 79 -14.36 -4.65 0.61
CA SER A 79 -14.98 -5.92 0.22
C SER A 79 -15.11 -6.93 1.35
N GLY A 80 -14.44 -6.71 2.49
CA GLY A 80 -14.39 -7.62 3.63
C GLY A 80 -13.16 -8.50 3.64
N LYS A 81 -12.34 -8.46 2.58
CA LYS A 81 -11.11 -9.24 2.49
C LYS A 81 -9.99 -8.65 3.34
N TYR A 82 -10.00 -7.34 3.54
CA TYR A 82 -8.96 -6.63 4.30
C TYR A 82 -9.57 -5.89 5.49
N VAL A 83 -8.78 -5.76 6.55
CA VAL A 83 -9.12 -4.86 7.67
C VAL A 83 -8.74 -3.45 7.24
N VAL A 84 -9.74 -2.57 7.12
CA VAL A 84 -9.54 -1.20 6.67
C VAL A 84 -9.30 -0.28 7.84
N SER A 85 -8.25 0.54 7.76
CA SER A 85 -7.98 1.58 8.74
C SER A 85 -7.75 2.89 8.01
N TYR A 86 -8.76 3.74 7.99
CA TYR A 86 -8.68 5.05 7.33
C TYR A 86 -7.96 6.07 8.19
N VAL A 87 -7.14 6.89 7.53
CA VAL A 87 -6.60 8.13 8.10
C VAL A 87 -7.47 9.31 7.65
N THR A 88 -7.81 9.32 6.36
CA THR A 88 -8.70 10.34 5.78
C THR A 88 -9.69 9.60 4.89
N GLU A 89 -10.96 9.65 5.25
CA GLU A 89 -12.01 9.06 4.41
C GLU A 89 -12.11 9.84 3.09
N LEU A 90 -12.80 9.25 2.11
CA LEU A 90 -12.95 9.89 0.79
C LEU A 90 -13.42 11.32 0.95
N THR A 91 -12.62 12.24 0.44
CA THR A 91 -12.82 13.69 0.56
C THR A 91 -12.68 14.32 -0.81
N GLU A 92 -13.61 15.20 -1.15
CA GLU A 92 -13.49 16.00 -2.35
C GLU A 92 -12.80 17.31 -1.99
N LEU A 93 -11.72 17.61 -2.72
CA LEU A 93 -10.95 18.83 -2.53
C LEU A 93 -11.52 19.95 -3.38
N GLU A 94 -11.15 21.20 -3.04
CA GLU A 94 -11.44 22.34 -3.90
C GLU A 94 -10.84 22.09 -5.28
N GLY A 95 -11.62 22.29 -6.32
CA GLY A 95 -11.22 21.98 -7.69
C GLY A 95 -11.68 20.61 -8.18
N GLY A 96 -12.33 19.81 -7.34
CA GLY A 96 -12.96 18.55 -7.72
C GLY A 96 -12.09 17.30 -7.60
N GLN A 97 -10.80 17.45 -7.29
CA GLN A 97 -9.93 16.31 -7.04
C GLN A 97 -10.37 15.60 -5.76
N LYS A 98 -10.35 14.27 -5.75
CA LYS A 98 -10.71 13.48 -4.58
C LYS A 98 -9.48 12.79 -4.02
N LEU A 99 -9.47 12.54 -2.72
CA LEU A 99 -8.42 11.77 -2.07
C LEU A 99 -8.98 10.86 -0.98
N VAL A 100 -8.21 9.83 -0.66
CA VAL A 100 -8.43 8.94 0.48
C VAL A 100 -7.08 8.52 1.02
N ARG A 101 -6.96 8.37 2.35
CA ARG A 101 -5.76 7.83 2.98
C ARG A 101 -6.12 6.67 3.88
N PHE A 102 -5.31 5.63 3.82
CA PHE A 102 -5.53 4.42 4.63
C PHE A 102 -4.20 3.68 4.80
N TYR A 103 -4.19 2.70 5.69
CA TYR A 103 -3.02 1.86 5.88
C TYR A 103 -3.15 0.57 5.07
N ASP A 104 -2.03 0.06 4.57
CA ASP A 104 -1.99 -1.29 4.03
C ASP A 104 -2.11 -2.31 5.18
N PRO A 105 -2.21 -3.63 4.89
CA PRO A 105 -2.36 -4.62 5.96
C PRO A 105 -1.23 -4.65 6.99
N SER A 106 -0.07 -4.11 6.68
CA SER A 106 1.10 -4.08 7.57
C SER A 106 1.32 -2.75 8.27
N GLY A 107 0.47 -1.75 8.03
CA GLY A 107 0.57 -0.44 8.65
C GLY A 107 1.40 0.58 7.88
N ASN A 108 1.60 0.36 6.59
CA ASN A 108 2.22 1.35 5.70
C ASN A 108 1.16 2.33 5.19
N LEU A 109 1.43 3.63 5.27
CA LEU A 109 0.47 4.67 4.90
C LEU A 109 0.39 4.82 3.39
N ILE A 110 -0.84 4.90 2.87
CA ILE A 110 -1.13 5.07 1.45
C ILE A 110 -2.05 6.27 1.26
N GLU A 111 -1.76 7.07 0.25
CA GLU A 111 -2.67 8.10 -0.25
C GLU A 111 -3.03 7.79 -1.69
N VAL A 112 -4.33 7.85 -2.00
CA VAL A 112 -4.82 7.74 -3.37
C VAL A 112 -5.52 9.03 -3.73
N ARG A 113 -5.19 9.59 -4.89
CA ARG A 113 -5.85 10.77 -5.44
C ARG A 113 -6.33 10.53 -6.85
N THR A 114 -7.40 11.20 -7.22
CA THR A 114 -7.72 11.33 -8.63
C THR A 114 -6.70 12.26 -9.29
N PRO A 115 -6.34 12.03 -10.57
CA PRO A 115 -5.38 12.90 -11.26
C PRO A 115 -5.88 14.35 -11.34
N VAL A 116 -4.96 15.28 -11.41
CA VAL A 116 -5.26 16.69 -11.68
C VAL A 116 -5.60 16.84 -13.16
N ASN A 117 -6.71 17.51 -13.44
CA ASN A 117 -7.13 17.77 -14.81
C ASN A 117 -6.59 19.11 -15.32
#